data_9f0af0f044a3a8838c387f76967a201a
#
_entry.id   9f0af0f044a3a8838c387f76967a201a
#
_cell.length_a   1.000
_cell.length_b   1.000
_cell.length_c   1.000
_cell.angle_alpha   90.00
_cell.angle_beta   90.00
_cell.angle_gamma   90.00
#
_symmetry.space_group_name_H-M   'P 1'
#
loop_
_entity.id
_entity.type
_entity.pdbx_description
1 polymer ?
#
loop_
_entity_poly.entity_id
_entity_poly.type
_entity_poly.pdbx_seq_one_letter_code
_entity_poly.pdbx_strand_id
1 'polypeptide(L)'
;AYWPSYFGSVARLLKPGGRACIQSIVIDDALFERYVQGTDFIQQYIFPGGCLPSPARFRAAAQAAGLRVVEEFAFGRDYAETLRRWHQRFAQQRARVQAQGFDARFQRTWEFYLAYCEAGFDARSIDVVQYTLIKD
;
A
#
# COMPACT_ATOMS: atom_id res chain seq x y z
N ALA A 1 15.17 -0.75 -3.70
CA ALA A 1 14.24 -0.04 -2.84
C ALA A 1 14.70 1.40 -2.65
N TYR A 2 13.85 2.36 -2.96
CA TYR A 2 14.16 3.80 -2.94
C TYR A 2 13.78 4.47 -1.59
N TRP A 3 13.52 3.71 -0.54
CA TRP A 3 13.06 4.25 0.75
C TRP A 3 14.05 5.22 1.41
N PRO A 4 15.37 4.98 1.43
CA PRO A 4 16.30 5.96 1.98
C PRO A 4 16.23 7.31 1.26
N SER A 5 16.13 7.30 -0.07
CA SER A 5 15.99 8.50 -0.89
C SER A 5 14.65 9.21 -0.64
N TYR A 6 13.55 8.44 -0.50
CA TYR A 6 12.23 8.97 -0.20
C TYR A 6 12.20 9.66 1.16
N PHE A 7 12.58 8.96 2.25
CA PHE A 7 12.59 9.53 3.59
C PHE A 7 13.61 10.65 3.74
N GLY A 8 14.76 10.56 3.08
CA GLY A 8 15.73 11.66 3.01
C GLY A 8 15.14 12.92 2.36
N SER A 9 14.29 12.76 1.34
CA SER A 9 13.59 13.89 0.72
C SER A 9 12.53 14.48 1.65
N VAL A 10 11.75 13.66 2.34
CA VAL A 10 10.78 14.12 3.35
C VAL A 10 11.49 14.92 4.44
N ALA A 11 12.59 14.38 5.00
CA ALA A 11 13.36 15.04 6.03
C ALA A 11 13.95 16.38 5.58
N ARG A 12 14.43 16.46 4.33
CA ARG A 12 14.97 17.70 3.77
C ARG A 12 13.92 18.79 3.59
N LEU A 13 12.69 18.41 3.23
CA LEU A 13 11.60 19.35 2.99
C LEU A 13 10.93 19.85 4.27
N LEU A 14 11.04 19.10 5.35
CA LEU A 14 10.49 19.50 6.65
C LEU A 14 11.46 20.46 7.37
N LYS A 15 10.88 21.47 8.00
CA LYS A 15 11.60 22.29 9.00
C LYS A 15 11.79 21.49 10.30
N PRO A 16 12.76 21.83 11.16
CA PRO A 16 12.83 21.27 12.51
C PRO A 16 11.47 21.41 13.22
N GLY A 17 11.00 20.37 13.91
CA GLY A 17 9.68 20.27 14.49
C GLY A 17 8.53 20.10 13.49
N GLY A 18 8.80 20.11 12.20
CA GLY A 18 7.80 19.91 11.15
C GLY A 18 7.25 18.49 11.13
N ARG A 19 6.00 18.34 10.69
CA ARG A 19 5.28 17.05 10.63
C ARG A 19 4.97 16.65 9.21
N ALA A 20 5.00 15.33 8.95
CA ALA A 20 4.49 14.72 7.73
C ALA A 20 3.54 13.58 8.10
N CYS A 21 2.45 13.45 7.35
CA CYS A 21 1.60 12.26 7.42
C CYS A 21 1.78 11.46 6.13
N ILE A 22 2.12 10.18 6.26
CA ILE A 22 2.35 9.26 5.13
C ILE A 22 1.42 8.08 5.29
N GLN A 23 0.56 7.87 4.30
CA GLN A 23 -0.25 6.66 4.20
C GLN A 23 0.48 5.63 3.37
N SER A 24 0.60 4.42 3.88
CA SER A 24 1.21 3.30 3.18
C SER A 24 0.42 2.02 3.39
N ILE A 25 0.32 1.20 2.34
CA ILE A 25 0.01 -0.20 2.52
C ILE A 25 1.27 -0.86 3.05
N VAL A 26 1.12 -1.71 4.06
CA VAL A 26 2.21 -2.47 4.68
C VAL A 26 1.88 -3.96 4.67
N ILE A 27 2.92 -4.79 4.60
CA ILE A 27 2.79 -6.23 4.80
C ILE A 27 3.19 -6.57 6.24
N ASP A 28 2.56 -7.58 6.83
CA ASP A 28 2.91 -8.06 8.17
C ASP A 28 4.42 -8.35 8.29
N ASP A 29 5.03 -7.96 9.40
CA ASP A 29 6.47 -8.13 9.62
C ASP A 29 6.91 -9.60 9.49
N ALA A 30 6.08 -10.56 9.92
CA ALA A 30 6.37 -11.99 9.82
C ALA A 30 6.35 -12.52 8.38
N LEU A 31 5.66 -11.85 7.47
CA LEU A 31 5.56 -12.24 6.07
C LEU A 31 6.59 -11.54 5.18
N PHE A 32 7.24 -10.48 5.67
CA PHE A 32 8.08 -9.59 4.85
C PHE A 32 9.22 -10.32 4.14
N GLU A 33 9.98 -11.17 4.83
CA GLU A 33 11.14 -11.86 4.24
C GLU A 33 10.70 -12.80 3.11
N ARG A 34 9.61 -13.54 3.29
CA ARG A 34 9.04 -14.40 2.23
C ARG A 34 8.51 -13.55 1.05
N TYR A 35 7.91 -12.42 1.34
CA TYR A 35 7.37 -11.51 0.32
C TYR A 35 8.47 -10.96 -0.58
N VAL A 36 9.60 -10.51 -0.03
CA VAL A 36 10.69 -9.93 -0.84
C VAL A 36 11.48 -10.95 -1.64
N GLN A 37 11.42 -12.24 -1.26
CA GLN A 37 12.06 -13.35 -1.99
C GLN A 37 11.19 -13.89 -3.13
N GLY A 38 9.91 -13.53 -3.17
CA GLY A 38 8.96 -13.98 -4.17
C GLY A 38 8.51 -12.85 -5.10
N THR A 39 7.65 -13.23 -6.02
CA THR A 39 6.91 -12.29 -6.86
C THR A 39 5.43 -12.64 -6.74
N ASP A 40 4.61 -11.70 -6.32
CA ASP A 40 3.17 -11.89 -6.26
C ASP A 40 2.45 -11.36 -7.51
N PHE A 41 1.14 -11.58 -7.56
CA PHE A 41 0.28 -11.11 -8.64
C PHE A 41 0.34 -9.58 -8.80
N ILE A 42 0.38 -8.82 -7.70
CA ILE A 42 0.40 -7.36 -7.73
C ILE A 42 1.68 -6.85 -8.37
N GLN A 43 2.83 -7.39 -7.95
CA GLN A 43 4.14 -7.02 -8.49
C GLN A 43 4.29 -7.39 -9.97
N GLN A 44 3.62 -8.47 -10.40
CA GLN A 44 3.75 -8.95 -11.77
C GLN A 44 2.81 -8.24 -12.74
N TYR A 45 1.57 -7.96 -12.35
CA TYR A 45 0.51 -7.54 -13.28
C TYR A 45 -0.07 -6.16 -13.02
N ILE A 46 0.07 -5.61 -11.82
CA ILE A 46 -0.59 -4.34 -11.43
C ILE A 46 0.44 -3.23 -11.20
N PHE A 47 1.42 -3.47 -10.33
CA PHE A 47 2.47 -2.52 -9.97
C PHE A 47 3.87 -3.15 -10.13
N PRO A 48 4.37 -3.31 -11.37
CA PRO A 48 5.68 -3.90 -11.60
C PRO A 48 6.79 -3.18 -10.82
N GLY A 49 7.58 -3.96 -10.07
CA GLY A 49 8.64 -3.42 -9.22
C GLY A 49 8.16 -2.83 -7.89
N GLY A 50 6.85 -2.90 -7.59
CA GLY A 50 6.31 -2.50 -6.29
C GLY A 50 6.86 -3.38 -5.16
N CYS A 51 7.11 -2.77 -3.99
CA CYS A 51 7.54 -3.48 -2.80
C CYS A 51 6.92 -2.80 -1.57
N LEU A 52 6.04 -3.51 -0.89
CA LEU A 52 5.43 -3.02 0.34
C LEU A 52 6.48 -3.01 1.47
N PRO A 53 6.53 -1.95 2.29
CA PRO A 53 7.25 -2.02 3.55
C PRO A 53 6.53 -2.94 4.54
N SER A 54 7.26 -3.46 5.52
CA SER A 54 6.62 -3.86 6.77
C SER A 54 6.66 -2.70 7.77
N PRO A 55 5.80 -2.69 8.81
CA PRO A 55 5.80 -1.63 9.82
C PRO A 55 7.18 -1.40 10.44
N ALA A 56 7.92 -2.45 10.78
CA ALA A 56 9.27 -2.35 11.32
C ALA A 56 10.25 -1.71 10.32
N ARG A 57 10.17 -2.10 9.05
CA ARG A 57 11.05 -1.55 7.99
C ARG A 57 10.70 -0.09 7.68
N PHE A 58 9.43 0.28 7.71
CA PHE A 58 9.01 1.67 7.55
C PHE A 58 9.59 2.55 8.66
N ARG A 59 9.42 2.14 9.93
CA ARG A 59 9.95 2.88 11.09
C ARG A 59 11.48 3.02 11.04
N ALA A 60 12.19 1.94 10.74
CA ALA A 60 13.63 1.95 10.63
C ALA A 60 14.13 2.90 9.52
N ALA A 61 13.48 2.90 8.36
CA ALA A 61 13.84 3.77 7.24
C ALA A 61 13.57 5.27 7.56
N ALA A 62 12.45 5.57 8.23
CA ALA A 62 12.15 6.92 8.71
C ALA A 62 13.18 7.40 9.73
N GLN A 63 13.50 6.56 10.73
CA GLN A 63 14.48 6.87 11.78
C GLN A 63 15.88 7.10 11.20
N ALA A 64 16.31 6.29 10.24
CA ALA A 64 17.60 6.46 9.56
C ALA A 64 17.71 7.79 8.80
N ALA A 65 16.58 8.41 8.45
CA ALA A 65 16.51 9.72 7.80
C ALA A 65 16.32 10.89 8.79
N GLY A 66 16.38 10.63 10.12
CA GLY A 66 16.16 11.66 11.14
C GLY A 66 14.69 12.03 11.36
N LEU A 67 13.77 11.11 11.04
CA LEU A 67 12.33 11.28 11.24
C LEU A 67 11.86 10.30 12.32
N ARG A 68 11.07 10.78 13.26
CA ARG A 68 10.50 9.96 14.32
C ARG A 68 9.01 9.75 14.08
N VAL A 69 8.57 8.51 14.04
CA VAL A 69 7.14 8.14 13.99
C VAL A 69 6.54 8.43 15.37
N VAL A 70 5.52 9.29 15.42
CA VAL A 70 4.86 9.73 16.65
C VAL A 70 3.44 9.19 16.78
N GLU A 71 2.83 8.77 15.66
CA GLU A 71 1.49 8.22 15.62
C GLU A 71 1.35 7.24 14.46
N GLU A 72 0.61 6.17 14.68
CA GLU A 72 0.25 5.17 13.67
C GLU A 72 -1.25 4.90 13.76
N PHE A 73 -1.96 5.08 12.65
CA PHE A 73 -3.39 4.79 12.55
C PHE A 73 -3.62 3.74 11.46
N ALA A 74 -3.95 2.52 11.87
CA ALA A 74 -4.19 1.39 11.00
C ALA A 74 -5.70 1.21 10.75
N PHE A 75 -6.11 1.03 9.48
CA PHE A 75 -7.52 0.90 9.09
C PHE A 75 -7.75 -0.07 7.91
N GLY A 76 -6.95 -1.13 7.82
CA GLY A 76 -7.04 -2.12 6.73
C GLY A 76 -8.40 -2.79 6.62
N ARG A 77 -9.13 -3.00 7.73
CA ARG A 77 -10.50 -3.55 7.69
C ARG A 77 -11.49 -2.63 6.98
N ASP A 78 -11.39 -1.33 7.21
CA ASP A 78 -12.23 -0.34 6.51
C ASP A 78 -11.85 -0.28 5.03
N TYR A 79 -10.55 -0.52 4.73
CA TYR A 79 -10.08 -0.59 3.36
C TYR A 79 -10.56 -1.85 2.63
N ALA A 80 -10.66 -2.99 3.31
CA ALA A 80 -11.30 -4.20 2.77
C ALA A 80 -12.75 -3.92 2.37
N GLU A 81 -13.52 -3.23 3.21
CA GLU A 81 -14.90 -2.82 2.88
C GLU A 81 -14.94 -1.87 1.68
N THR A 82 -14.01 -0.95 1.58
CA THR A 82 -13.88 -0.06 0.42
C THR A 82 -13.65 -0.84 -0.87
N LEU A 83 -12.73 -1.83 -0.84
CA LEU A 83 -12.45 -2.70 -2.00
C LEU A 83 -13.67 -3.55 -2.40
N ARG A 84 -14.43 -4.04 -1.43
CA ARG A 84 -15.69 -4.78 -1.66
C ARG A 84 -16.71 -3.91 -2.40
N ARG A 85 -16.87 -2.66 -1.98
CA ARG A 85 -17.75 -1.70 -2.65
C ARG A 85 -17.25 -1.35 -4.06
N TRP A 86 -15.94 -1.18 -4.24
CA TRP A 86 -15.36 -0.95 -5.57
C TRP A 86 -15.57 -2.13 -6.50
N HIS A 87 -15.40 -3.36 -6.02
CA HIS A 87 -15.64 -4.58 -6.78
C HIS A 87 -17.11 -4.65 -7.25
N GLN A 88 -18.06 -4.42 -6.36
CA GLN A 88 -19.49 -4.39 -6.72
C GLN A 88 -19.80 -3.32 -7.77
N ARG A 89 -19.28 -2.11 -7.61
CA ARG A 89 -19.48 -1.02 -8.59
C ARG A 89 -18.84 -1.35 -9.94
N PHE A 90 -17.65 -1.91 -9.92
CA PHE A 90 -16.97 -2.33 -11.16
C PHE A 90 -17.77 -3.39 -11.92
N ALA A 91 -18.27 -4.40 -11.21
CA ALA A 91 -19.12 -5.45 -11.80
C ALA A 91 -20.40 -4.89 -12.45
N GLN A 92 -21.00 -3.86 -11.84
CA GLN A 92 -22.19 -3.17 -12.39
C GLN A 92 -21.90 -2.33 -13.64
N GLN A 93 -20.64 -1.94 -13.85
CA GLN A 93 -20.22 -1.05 -14.94
C GLN A 93 -19.47 -1.76 -16.07
N ARG A 94 -19.49 -3.10 -16.13
CA ARG A 94 -18.72 -3.89 -17.11
C ARG A 94 -18.94 -3.45 -18.54
N ALA A 95 -20.19 -3.20 -18.94
CA ALA A 95 -20.52 -2.76 -20.31
C ALA A 95 -19.89 -1.39 -20.62
N ARG A 96 -19.87 -0.47 -19.65
CA ARG A 96 -19.24 0.85 -19.80
C ARG A 96 -17.72 0.74 -19.87
N VAL A 97 -17.12 -0.14 -19.08
CA VAL A 97 -15.68 -0.42 -19.12
C VAL A 97 -15.29 -0.97 -20.49
N GLN A 98 -16.07 -1.91 -21.01
CA GLN A 98 -15.88 -2.48 -22.34
C GLN A 98 -16.01 -1.42 -23.45
N ALA A 99 -17.01 -0.54 -23.35
CA ALA A 99 -17.21 0.55 -24.31
C ALA A 99 -16.05 1.56 -24.34
N GLN A 100 -15.23 1.63 -23.27
CA GLN A 100 -14.00 2.43 -23.21
C GLN A 100 -12.77 1.71 -23.79
N GLY A 101 -12.93 0.50 -24.34
CA GLY A 101 -11.85 -0.27 -24.96
C GLY A 101 -11.15 -1.26 -24.04
N PHE A 102 -11.58 -1.41 -22.79
CA PHE A 102 -11.02 -2.42 -21.88
C PHE A 102 -11.66 -3.79 -22.14
N ASP A 103 -10.84 -4.74 -22.53
CA ASP A 103 -11.28 -6.08 -22.92
C ASP A 103 -11.67 -6.96 -21.71
N ALA A 104 -12.17 -8.15 -22.00
CA ALA A 104 -12.57 -9.12 -20.98
C ALA A 104 -11.36 -9.61 -20.14
N ARG A 105 -10.14 -9.60 -20.68
CA ARG A 105 -8.92 -9.96 -19.93
C ARG A 105 -8.63 -8.91 -18.87
N PHE A 106 -8.66 -7.63 -19.25
CA PHE A 106 -8.51 -6.54 -18.30
C PHE A 106 -9.54 -6.62 -17.18
N GLN A 107 -10.81 -6.81 -17.52
CA GLN A 107 -11.91 -6.87 -16.54
C GLN A 107 -11.67 -7.99 -15.51
N ARG A 108 -11.31 -9.21 -15.96
CA ARG A 108 -10.99 -10.32 -15.05
C ARG A 108 -9.77 -10.04 -14.18
N THR A 109 -8.71 -9.43 -14.75
CA THR A 109 -7.51 -9.06 -14.02
C THR A 109 -7.83 -8.04 -12.93
N TRP A 110 -8.66 -7.06 -13.24
CA TRP A 110 -9.04 -6.00 -12.29
C TRP A 110 -9.94 -6.52 -11.16
N GLU A 111 -10.91 -7.37 -11.49
CA GLU A 111 -11.76 -8.04 -10.49
C GLU A 111 -10.92 -8.93 -9.54
N PHE A 112 -9.99 -9.69 -10.11
CA PHE A 112 -9.07 -10.49 -9.30
C PHE A 112 -8.21 -9.61 -8.40
N TYR A 113 -7.68 -8.49 -8.90
CA TYR A 113 -6.92 -7.53 -8.11
C TYR A 113 -7.72 -7.01 -6.91
N LEU A 114 -8.95 -6.59 -7.12
CA LEU A 114 -9.80 -6.08 -6.04
C LEU A 114 -10.08 -7.16 -4.98
N ALA A 115 -10.42 -8.38 -5.40
CA ALA A 115 -10.69 -9.51 -4.51
C ALA A 115 -9.41 -9.98 -3.77
N TYR A 116 -8.27 -9.99 -4.45
CA TYR A 116 -6.97 -10.35 -3.87
C TYR A 116 -6.55 -9.39 -2.75
N CYS A 117 -6.70 -8.09 -3.01
CA CYS A 117 -6.41 -7.07 -2.00
C CYS A 117 -7.39 -7.13 -0.83
N GLU A 118 -8.70 -7.26 -1.09
CA GLU A 118 -9.73 -7.44 -0.05
C GLU A 118 -9.37 -8.60 0.88
N ALA A 119 -9.07 -9.78 0.32
CA ALA A 119 -8.68 -10.95 1.09
C ALA A 119 -7.40 -10.72 1.92
N GLY A 120 -6.42 -9.99 1.37
CA GLY A 120 -5.20 -9.64 2.09
C GLY A 120 -5.45 -8.77 3.33
N PHE A 121 -6.34 -7.79 3.23
CA PHE A 121 -6.75 -6.94 4.37
C PHE A 121 -7.60 -7.70 5.38
N ASP A 122 -8.56 -8.51 4.94
CA ASP A 122 -9.41 -9.33 5.82
C ASP A 122 -8.57 -10.34 6.60
N ALA A 123 -7.60 -10.98 5.96
CA ALA A 123 -6.66 -11.91 6.58
C ALA A 123 -5.59 -11.21 7.45
N ARG A 124 -5.51 -9.88 7.44
CA ARG A 124 -4.48 -9.07 8.12
C ARG A 124 -3.05 -9.39 7.68
N SER A 125 -2.85 -9.98 6.52
CA SER A 125 -1.53 -10.14 5.92
C SER A 125 -0.97 -8.83 5.37
N ILE A 126 -1.85 -7.89 5.03
CA ILE A 126 -1.54 -6.49 4.73
C ILE A 126 -2.45 -5.56 5.53
N ASP A 127 -1.99 -4.32 5.73
CA ASP A 127 -2.75 -3.25 6.37
C ASP A 127 -2.55 -1.92 5.63
N VAL A 128 -3.41 -0.94 5.89
CA VAL A 128 -3.19 0.46 5.51
C VAL A 128 -2.93 1.23 6.78
N VAL A 129 -1.81 1.92 6.83
CA VAL A 129 -1.41 2.69 8.00
C VAL A 129 -1.09 4.13 7.60
N GLN A 130 -1.63 5.08 8.34
CA GLN A 130 -1.21 6.47 8.33
C GLN A 130 -0.17 6.68 9.44
N TYR A 131 1.04 7.05 9.02
CA TYR A 131 2.15 7.35 9.92
C TYR A 131 2.32 8.85 10.04
N THR A 132 2.20 9.40 11.24
CA THR A 132 2.60 10.77 11.53
C THR A 132 4.08 10.77 11.96
N LEU A 133 4.89 11.51 11.21
CA LEU A 133 6.31 11.67 11.46
C LEU A 133 6.62 13.10 11.88
N ILE A 134 7.62 13.26 12.73
CA ILE A 134 8.18 14.56 13.11
C ILE A 134 9.68 14.57 12.80
N LYS A 135 10.17 15.71 12.31
CA LYS A 135 11.60 15.97 12.19
C LYS A 135 12.10 16.58 13.48
N ASP A 136 13.00 15.90 14.15
CA ASP A 136 13.68 16.42 15.34
C ASP A 136 14.65 17.55 15.01
#